data_0d288358d5f624fe7f98ba5e41f8b862
#
_entry.id   0d288358d5f624fe7f98ba5e41f8b862
#
_cell.length_a   1.000
_cell.length_b   1.000
_cell.length_c   1.000
_cell.angle_alpha   90.00
_cell.angle_beta   90.00
_cell.angle_gamma   90.00
#
_symmetry.space_group_name_H-M   'P 1'
#
loop_
_entity.id
_entity.type
_entity.pdbx_description
1 polymer ?
#
loop_
_entity_poly.entity_id
_entity_poly.type
_entity_poly.pdbx_seq_one_letter_code
_entity_poly.pdbx_strand_id
1 'polypeptide(L)' 'TMLIGGITIGDENMIHSAAVINHEVQIGNNCHIGACSFVTRNVEDNWTVFGNPARRLS' A
#
# COMPACT_ATOMS: atom_id res chain seq x y z
N THR A 1 10.98 -0.61 1.36
CA THR A 1 9.61 -1.14 1.57
C THR A 1 9.68 -2.41 2.39
N MET A 2 8.84 -2.49 3.40
CA MET A 2 8.75 -3.69 4.24
C MET A 2 7.38 -4.32 4.07
N LEU A 3 7.37 -5.61 3.76
CA LEU A 3 6.13 -6.38 3.63
C LEU A 3 6.04 -7.36 4.78
N ILE A 4 4.98 -7.25 5.56
CA ILE A 4 4.73 -8.19 6.66
C ILE A 4 3.82 -9.29 6.12
N GLY A 5 4.01 -10.51 6.55
CA GLY A 5 3.48 -11.70 5.91
C GLY A 5 2.00 -11.70 5.50
N GLY A 6 1.68 -12.54 4.51
CA GLY A 6 0.30 -12.71 4.03
C GLY A 6 -0.21 -11.61 3.11
N ILE A 7 0.69 -10.85 2.49
CA ILE A 7 0.32 -9.73 1.63
C ILE A 7 0.12 -10.20 0.19
N THR A 8 -0.92 -9.67 -0.44
CA THR A 8 -1.16 -9.87 -1.87
C THR A 8 -1.07 -8.51 -2.57
N ILE A 9 -0.23 -8.41 -3.58
CA ILE A 9 -0.05 -7.17 -4.32
C ILE A 9 -0.30 -7.46 -5.80
N GLY A 10 -1.15 -6.64 -6.41
CA GLY A 10 -1.44 -6.76 -7.84
C GLY A 10 -0.32 -6.21 -8.71
N ASP A 11 -0.64 -5.83 -9.94
CA ASP A 11 0.34 -5.40 -10.93
C ASP A 11 0.41 -3.88 -11.05
N GLU A 12 1.55 -3.41 -11.54
CA GLU A 12 1.77 -2.00 -11.90
C GLU A 12 1.60 -1.04 -10.73
N ASN A 13 1.93 -1.50 -9.54
CA ASN A 13 1.86 -0.67 -8.34
C ASN A 13 3.15 0.10 -8.15
N MET A 14 3.03 1.30 -7.60
CA MET A 14 4.19 2.09 -7.22
C MET A 14 4.20 2.25 -5.71
N ILE A 15 5.17 1.62 -5.06
CA ILE A 15 5.32 1.68 -3.61
C ILE A 15 6.62 2.43 -3.34
N HIS A 16 6.50 3.60 -2.74
CA HIS A 16 7.64 4.46 -2.51
C HIS A 16 8.49 4.01 -1.34
N SER A 17 9.63 4.68 -1.13
CA SER A 17 10.63 4.26 -0.17
C SER A 17 10.09 4.23 1.27
N ALA A 18 10.57 3.24 2.03
CA ALA A 18 10.26 3.11 3.46
C ALA A 18 8.77 2.92 3.78
N ALA A 19 7.96 2.55 2.79
CA ALA A 19 6.58 2.18 3.07
C ALA A 19 6.55 0.82 3.76
N VAL A 20 5.58 0.64 4.67
CA VAL A 20 5.38 -0.62 5.37
C VAL A 20 3.96 -1.10 5.11
N ILE A 21 3.83 -2.35 4.68
CA ILE A 21 2.53 -2.96 4.40
C ILE A 21 2.26 -4.00 5.48
N ASN A 22 1.19 -3.81 6.22
CA ASN A 22 0.85 -4.70 7.33
C ASN A 22 0.41 -6.08 6.81
N HIS A 23 0.35 -7.07 7.71
CA HIS A 23 0.02 -8.43 7.32
C HIS A 23 -1.41 -8.52 6.79
N GLU A 24 -1.62 -9.47 5.88
CA GLU A 24 -2.93 -9.78 5.30
C GLU A 24 -3.59 -8.62 4.56
N VAL A 25 -2.82 -7.62 4.17
CA VAL A 25 -3.32 -6.52 3.35
C VAL A 25 -3.32 -6.96 1.90
N GLN A 26 -4.37 -6.58 1.16
CA GLN A 26 -4.46 -6.82 -0.26
C GLN A 26 -4.38 -5.49 -0.99
N ILE A 27 -3.45 -5.39 -1.93
CA ILE A 27 -3.28 -4.20 -2.74
C ILE A 27 -3.66 -4.55 -4.17
N GLY A 28 -4.57 -3.78 -4.73
CA GLY A 28 -5.05 -4.00 -6.09
C GLY A 28 -4.01 -3.63 -7.15
N ASN A 29 -4.47 -3.26 -8.33
CA ASN A 29 -3.60 -2.92 -9.45
C ASN A 29 -3.47 -1.42 -9.60
N ASN A 30 -2.32 -0.97 -10.08
CA ASN A 30 -2.11 0.43 -10.44
C ASN A 30 -2.33 1.38 -9.24
N CYS A 31 -1.88 0.96 -8.07
CA CYS A 31 -1.98 1.74 -6.84
C CYS A 31 -0.70 2.53 -6.60
N HIS A 32 -0.82 3.64 -5.88
CA HIS A 32 0.33 4.43 -5.47
C HIS A 32 0.35 4.49 -3.96
N ILE A 33 1.46 4.08 -3.36
CA ILE A 33 1.63 4.10 -1.91
C ILE A 33 2.77 5.04 -1.59
N GLY A 34 2.47 6.10 -0.84
CA GLY A 34 3.43 7.15 -0.56
C GLY A 34 4.59 6.70 0.30
N ALA A 35 5.67 7.47 0.28
CA ALA A 35 6.86 7.17 1.07
C ALA A 35 6.55 7.22 2.56
N CYS A 36 7.16 6.31 3.32
CA CYS A 36 7.00 6.23 4.78
C CYS A 36 5.56 5.99 5.23
N SER A 37 4.72 5.47 4.34
CA SER A 37 3.33 5.16 4.70
C SER A 37 3.24 3.82 5.40
N PHE A 38 2.26 3.69 6.28
CA PHE A 38 1.97 2.42 6.93
C PHE A 38 0.58 1.96 6.52
N VAL A 39 0.53 0.99 5.61
CA VAL A 39 -0.73 0.50 5.04
C VAL A 39 -1.31 -0.56 5.96
N THR A 40 -2.47 -0.28 6.53
CA THR A 40 -3.12 -1.19 7.48
C THR A 40 -4.41 -1.80 6.94
N ARG A 41 -4.90 -1.31 5.81
CA ARG A 41 -6.15 -1.78 5.21
C ARG A 41 -5.94 -2.08 3.73
N ASN A 42 -6.84 -2.87 3.17
CA ASN A 42 -6.77 -3.20 1.74
C ASN A 42 -6.86 -1.94 0.89
N VAL A 43 -6.12 -1.96 -0.21
CA VAL A 43 -6.07 -0.85 -1.16
C VAL A 43 -6.66 -1.36 -2.48
N GLU A 44 -7.71 -0.68 -2.95
CA GLU A 44 -8.36 -1.09 -4.19
C GLU A 44 -7.63 -0.53 -5.41
N ASP A 45 -8.01 -1.02 -6.58
CA ASP A 45 -7.36 -0.61 -7.82
C ASP A 45 -7.38 0.91 -8.01
N ASN A 46 -6.29 1.43 -8.52
CA ASN A 46 -6.14 2.84 -8.88
C ASN A 46 -6.18 3.82 -7.69
N TRP A 47 -6.06 3.33 -6.49
CA TRP A 47 -6.03 4.20 -5.31
C TRP A 47 -4.63 4.76 -5.06
N THR A 48 -4.59 5.97 -4.52
CA THR A 48 -3.37 6.57 -3.97
C THR A 48 -3.57 6.71 -2.47
N VAL A 49 -2.65 6.14 -1.70
CA VAL A 49 -2.71 6.21 -0.24
C VAL A 49 -1.43 6.78 0.32
N PHE A 50 -1.52 7.44 1.46
CA PHE A 50 -0.38 8.11 2.06
C PHE A 50 -0.60 8.28 3.56
N GLY A 51 0.47 8.22 4.31
CA GLY A 51 0.47 8.55 5.74
C GLY A 51 0.58 7.34 6.65
N ASN A 52 0.53 7.60 7.94
CA ASN A 52 0.58 6.59 8.99
C ASN A 52 -0.51 6.90 10.02
N PRO A 53 -1.62 6.15 10.03
CA PRO A 53 -1.95 5.09 9.06
C PRO A 53 -2.24 5.65 7.68
N ALA A 54 -1.97 4.86 6.64
CA ALA A 54 -2.18 5.30 5.27
C ALA A 54 -3.66 5.54 5.00
N ARG A 55 -3.95 6.65 4.33
CA ARG A 55 -5.31 7.03 4.00
C ARG A 55 -5.40 7.29 2.51
N ARG A 56 -6.56 7.05 1.95
CA ARG A 56 -6.80 7.27 0.53
C ARG A 56 -6.79 8.77 0.23
N LEU A 57 -5.97 9.15 -0.74
CA LEU A 57 -5.92 10.52 -1.24
C LEU A 57 -6.76 10.68 -2.51
N SER A 58 -6.79 9.65 -3.35
CA SER A 58 -7.58 9.69 -4.57
C SER A 58 -7.84 8.30 -5.13
#